data_bb0a39850f932b411d800eb92d5a1b6f
#
_entry.id   bb0a39850f932b411d800eb92d5a1b6f
#
_cell.length_a   1.000
_cell.length_b   1.000
_cell.length_c   1.000
_cell.angle_alpha   90.00
_cell.angle_beta   90.00
_cell.angle_gamma   90.00
#
_symmetry.space_group_name_H-M   'P 1'
#
loop_
_entity.id
_entity.type
_entity.pdbx_description
1 polymer ?
#
loop_
_entity_poly.entity_id
_entity_poly.type
_entity_poly.pdbx_seq_one_letter_code
_entity_poly.pdbx_strand_id
1 'polypeptide(L)'
;MIRVVLPTHLRTLARVGGEVTLQVEGHATQRSVLDALEAQYPVLRGTIRDHGTQQRRAFVRFFACQEDLSHELPDAALPEAVAMGTEPLLVVGAMAGG
;
A
#
# COMPACT_ATOMS: atom_id res chain seq x y z
N MET A 1 -6.91 12.64 -2.53
CA MET A 1 -5.56 12.13 -2.38
C MET A 1 -5.55 11.00 -1.38
N ILE A 2 -4.82 9.96 -1.68
CA ILE A 2 -4.77 8.78 -0.82
C ILE A 2 -3.48 8.79 -0.04
N ARG A 3 -3.57 8.54 1.27
CA ARG A 3 -2.42 8.51 2.15
C ARG A 3 -2.03 7.06 2.40
N VAL A 4 -0.74 6.74 2.29
CA VAL A 4 -0.22 5.40 2.51
C VAL A 4 0.91 5.50 3.53
N VAL A 5 0.85 4.69 4.57
CA VAL A 5 1.93 4.58 5.55
C VAL A 5 2.69 3.30 5.26
N LEU A 6 3.99 3.45 5.03
CA LEU A 6 4.87 2.33 4.72
C LEU A 6 5.59 1.85 5.97
N PRO A 7 5.96 0.57 6.03
CA PRO A 7 6.82 0.10 7.12
C PRO A 7 8.20 0.74 7.02
N THR A 8 8.91 0.79 8.13
CA THR A 8 10.18 1.53 8.25
C THR A 8 11.19 1.17 7.17
N HIS A 9 11.37 -0.12 6.89
CA HIS A 9 12.36 -0.52 5.91
C HIS A 9 12.02 -0.06 4.48
N LEU A 10 10.74 0.04 4.16
CA LEU A 10 10.33 0.55 2.85
C LEU A 10 10.40 2.08 2.80
N ARG A 11 10.16 2.76 3.93
CA ARG A 11 10.36 4.21 3.99
C ARG A 11 11.82 4.55 3.75
N THR A 12 12.72 3.78 4.34
CA THR A 12 14.15 3.97 4.12
C THR A 12 14.52 3.74 2.67
N LEU A 13 14.00 2.67 2.08
CA LEU A 13 14.28 2.32 0.69
C LEU A 13 13.78 3.40 -0.27
N ALA A 14 12.59 3.92 -0.06
CA ALA A 14 11.97 4.94 -0.89
C ALA A 14 12.45 6.36 -0.53
N ARG A 15 13.22 6.50 0.55
CA ARG A 15 13.73 7.78 1.05
C ARG A 15 12.61 8.76 1.41
N VAL A 16 11.58 8.24 2.08
CA VAL A 16 10.49 9.07 2.60
C VAL A 16 10.48 9.04 4.12
N GLY A 17 10.06 10.13 4.72
CA GLY A 17 10.14 10.28 6.18
C GLY A 17 8.88 9.89 6.93
N GLY A 18 7.79 9.66 6.24
CA GLY A 18 6.53 9.35 6.90
C GLY A 18 5.55 8.75 5.91
N GLU A 19 4.31 9.19 5.94
CA GLU A 19 3.34 8.72 4.95
C GLU A 19 3.59 9.35 3.59
N VAL A 20 3.18 8.65 2.56
CA VAL A 20 3.21 9.17 1.19
C VAL A 20 1.80 9.49 0.76
N THR A 21 1.68 10.46 -0.16
CA THR A 21 0.39 10.86 -0.69
C THR A 21 0.36 10.54 -2.17
N LEU A 22 -0.71 9.90 -2.61
CA LEU A 22 -0.84 9.43 -3.98
C LEU A 22 -2.11 9.98 -4.59
N GLN A 23 -2.07 10.23 -5.89
CA GLN A 23 -3.26 10.50 -6.67
C GLN A 23 -3.61 9.26 -7.47
N VAL A 24 -4.86 8.82 -7.36
CA VAL A 24 -5.36 7.66 -8.07
C VAL A 24 -6.53 8.11 -8.91
N GLU A 25 -6.47 7.82 -10.20
CA GLU A 25 -7.58 8.07 -11.10
C GLU A 25 -8.58 6.93 -10.99
N GLY A 26 -9.87 7.28 -10.98
CA GLY A 26 -10.92 6.29 -10.86
C GLY A 26 -11.07 5.79 -9.44
N HIS A 27 -11.50 4.53 -9.31
CA HIS A 27 -11.79 3.95 -8.00
C HIS A 27 -10.50 3.61 -7.25
N ALA A 28 -10.50 3.89 -5.94
CA ALA A 28 -9.41 3.52 -5.07
C ALA A 28 -9.56 2.04 -4.70
N THR A 29 -8.63 1.22 -5.19
CA THR A 29 -8.54 -0.20 -4.90
C THR A 29 -7.12 -0.50 -4.45
N GLN A 30 -6.88 -1.69 -3.91
CA GLN A 30 -5.50 -2.08 -3.61
C GLN A 30 -4.64 -1.99 -4.86
N ARG A 31 -5.15 -2.49 -5.99
CA ARG A 31 -4.41 -2.47 -7.25
C ARG A 31 -4.08 -1.05 -7.70
N SER A 32 -5.08 -0.17 -7.73
CA SER A 32 -4.85 1.19 -8.22
C SER A 32 -3.91 1.97 -7.31
N VAL A 33 -4.02 1.78 -5.99
CA VAL A 33 -3.14 2.47 -5.04
C VAL A 33 -1.71 1.95 -5.16
N LEU A 34 -1.53 0.64 -5.25
CA LEU A 34 -0.19 0.07 -5.38
C LEU A 34 0.43 0.38 -6.74
N ASP A 35 -0.37 0.44 -7.80
CA ASP A 35 0.13 0.88 -9.11
C ASP A 35 0.65 2.31 -9.02
N ALA A 36 -0.09 3.20 -8.38
CA ALA A 36 0.33 4.59 -8.22
C ALA A 36 1.57 4.70 -7.34
N LEU A 37 1.63 3.91 -6.28
CA LEU A 37 2.79 3.89 -5.38
C LEU A 37 4.05 3.46 -6.12
N GLU A 38 3.96 2.39 -6.90
CA GLU A 38 5.11 1.86 -7.64
C GLU A 38 5.50 2.76 -8.80
N ALA A 39 4.55 3.49 -9.38
CA ALA A 39 4.86 4.47 -10.41
C ALA A 39 5.64 5.65 -9.83
N GLN A 40 5.26 6.10 -8.65
CA GLN A 40 5.93 7.21 -7.99
C GLN A 40 7.26 6.80 -7.36
N TYR A 41 7.33 5.57 -6.84
CA TYR A 41 8.52 5.02 -6.20
C TYR A 41 8.87 3.67 -6.84
N PRO A 42 9.51 3.68 -8.03
CA PRO A 42 9.82 2.42 -8.72
C PRO A 42 10.68 1.45 -7.90
N VAL A 43 11.44 1.97 -6.95
CA VAL A 43 12.27 1.15 -6.06
C VAL A 43 11.42 0.19 -5.21
N LEU A 44 10.14 0.47 -5.05
CA LEU A 44 9.24 -0.37 -4.26
C LEU A 44 8.63 -1.53 -5.04
N ARG A 45 8.88 -1.62 -6.35
CA ARG A 45 8.39 -2.74 -7.14
C ARG A 45 8.93 -4.05 -6.59
N GLY A 46 8.04 -5.02 -6.40
CA GLY A 46 8.41 -6.34 -5.89
C GLY A 46 8.56 -6.41 -4.37
N THR A 47 8.42 -5.30 -3.65
CA THR A 47 8.58 -5.30 -2.19
C THR A 47 7.28 -5.56 -1.46
N ILE A 48 6.17 -5.07 -1.98
CA ILE A 48 4.85 -5.20 -1.34
C ILE A 48 4.06 -6.32 -2.00
N ARG A 49 4.12 -6.39 -3.31
CA ARG A 49 3.49 -7.45 -4.08
C ARG A 49 4.51 -8.02 -5.05
N ASP A 50 4.30 -9.28 -5.41
CA ASP A 50 5.20 -9.97 -6.32
C ASP A 50 5.25 -9.25 -7.67
N HIS A 51 6.44 -9.04 -8.20
CA HIS A 51 6.64 -8.30 -9.44
C HIS A 51 5.98 -8.99 -10.64
N GLY A 52 6.02 -10.33 -10.68
CA GLY A 52 5.45 -11.08 -11.79
C GLY A 52 3.95 -11.32 -11.68
N THR A 53 3.49 -11.75 -10.51
CA THR A 53 2.09 -12.14 -10.31
C THR A 53 1.22 -10.99 -9.81
N GLN A 54 1.82 -9.93 -9.29
CA GLN A 54 1.12 -8.79 -8.66
C GLN A 54 0.33 -9.20 -7.42
N GLN A 55 0.63 -10.36 -6.85
CA GLN A 55 -0.02 -10.80 -5.62
C GLN A 55 0.75 -10.28 -4.41
N ARG A 56 0.01 -9.96 -3.35
CA ARG A 56 0.58 -9.50 -2.09
C ARG A 56 1.59 -10.52 -1.59
N ARG A 57 2.75 -10.04 -1.14
CA ARG A 57 3.76 -10.93 -0.58
C ARG A 57 3.30 -11.45 0.78
N ALA A 58 3.76 -12.67 1.13
CA ALA A 58 3.23 -13.40 2.28
C ALA A 58 3.33 -12.67 3.62
N PHE A 59 4.39 -11.86 3.77
CA PHE A 59 4.63 -11.18 5.05
C PHE A 59 4.18 -9.73 5.05
N VAL A 60 3.45 -9.31 4.02
CA VAL A 60 2.92 -7.96 3.92
C VAL A 60 1.43 -7.99 4.19
N ARG A 61 0.95 -7.04 4.98
CA ARG A 61 -0.46 -6.91 5.28
C ARG A 61 -0.94 -5.49 5.07
N PHE A 62 -2.21 -5.36 4.73
CA PHE A 62 -2.84 -4.07 4.51
C PHE A 62 -3.92 -3.85 5.57
N PHE A 63 -3.89 -2.68 6.20
CA PHE A 63 -4.87 -2.28 7.20
C PHE A 63 -5.43 -0.90 6.87
N ALA A 64 -6.70 -0.71 7.14
CA ALA A 64 -7.31 0.62 7.13
C ALA A 64 -8.57 0.57 7.99
N CYS A 65 -8.91 1.70 8.61
CA CYS A 65 -10.10 1.80 9.45
C CYS A 65 -10.17 0.68 10.49
N GLN A 66 -9.02 0.28 11.02
CA GLN A 66 -8.87 -0.77 12.04
C GLN A 66 -9.26 -2.16 11.56
N GLU A 67 -9.24 -2.38 10.25
CA GLU A 67 -9.54 -3.68 9.65
C GLU A 67 -8.36 -4.17 8.83
N ASP A 68 -8.15 -5.49 8.84
CA ASP A 68 -7.16 -6.15 8.00
C ASP A 68 -7.78 -6.36 6.62
N LEU A 69 -7.24 -5.68 5.62
CA LEU A 69 -7.73 -5.76 4.25
C LEU A 69 -6.87 -6.67 3.37
N SER A 70 -5.95 -7.42 3.97
CA SER A 70 -4.98 -8.22 3.21
C SER A 70 -5.61 -9.26 2.32
N HIS A 71 -6.78 -9.77 2.69
CA HIS A 71 -7.46 -10.83 1.94
C HIS A 71 -8.55 -10.31 1.01
N GLU A 72 -8.70 -9.00 0.91
CA GLU A 72 -9.64 -8.42 -0.04
C GLU A 72 -9.10 -8.57 -1.47
N LEU A 73 -10.01 -8.68 -2.42
CA LEU A 73 -9.61 -8.76 -3.83
C LEU A 73 -8.90 -7.47 -4.26
N PRO A 74 -7.88 -7.57 -5.11
CA PRO A 74 -7.12 -6.37 -5.53
C PRO A 74 -7.99 -5.29 -6.16
N ASP A 75 -9.07 -5.65 -6.82
CA ASP A 75 -9.96 -4.71 -7.48
C ASP A 75 -11.19 -4.33 -6.64
N ALA A 76 -11.28 -4.84 -5.41
CA ALA A 76 -12.37 -4.43 -4.51
C ALA A 76 -12.13 -2.99 -4.05
N ALA A 77 -13.21 -2.23 -3.94
CA ALA A 77 -13.11 -0.85 -3.49
C ALA A 77 -12.57 -0.79 -2.06
N LEU A 78 -11.62 0.12 -1.83
CA LEU A 78 -11.16 0.40 -0.47
C LEU A 78 -12.23 1.19 0.28
N PRO A 79 -12.17 1.20 1.63
CA PRO A 79 -13.09 2.02 2.41
C PRO A 79 -13.10 3.46 1.91
N GLU A 80 -14.27 4.08 1.94
CA GLU A 80 -14.41 5.45 1.47
C GLU A 80 -13.48 6.42 2.21
N ALA A 81 -13.28 6.20 3.51
CA ALA A 81 -12.38 7.03 4.30
C ALA A 81 -10.96 7.02 3.75
N VAL A 82 -10.51 5.87 3.21
CA VAL A 82 -9.20 5.78 2.56
C VAL A 82 -9.21 6.54 1.24
N ALA A 83 -10.25 6.33 0.44
CA ALA A 83 -10.37 6.99 -0.86
C ALA A 83 -10.40 8.51 -0.72
N MET A 84 -11.00 9.01 0.34
CA MET A 84 -11.10 10.44 0.61
C MET A 84 -9.89 11.03 1.31
N GLY A 85 -8.94 10.19 1.74
CA GLY A 85 -7.76 10.66 2.45
C GLY A 85 -7.98 10.92 3.94
N THR A 86 -9.16 10.59 4.46
CA THR A 86 -9.44 10.77 5.89
C THR A 86 -8.68 9.77 6.75
N GLU A 87 -8.57 8.53 6.27
CA GLU A 87 -7.81 7.48 6.93
C GLU A 87 -6.72 6.96 6.00
N PRO A 88 -5.54 6.67 6.51
CA PRO A 88 -4.48 6.14 5.66
C PRO A 88 -4.66 4.65 5.40
N LEU A 89 -4.10 4.19 4.29
CA LEU A 89 -3.88 2.77 4.06
C LEU A 89 -2.52 2.44 4.70
N LEU A 90 -2.52 1.48 5.61
CA LEU A 90 -1.31 1.06 6.30
C LEU A 90 -0.74 -0.18 5.62
N VAL A 91 0.50 -0.11 5.21
CA VAL A 91 1.24 -1.27 4.72
C VAL A 91 2.14 -1.72 5.85
N VAL A 92 1.90 -2.93 6.35
CA VAL A 92 2.63 -3.48 7.48
C VAL A 92 3.46 -4.65 6.97
N GLY A 93 4.74 -4.61 7.24
CA GLY A 93 5.63 -5.70 6.89
C GLY A 93 6.00 -6.48 8.12
N ALA A 94 5.68 -7.78 8.13
CA ALA A 94 6.19 -8.68 9.15
C ALA A 94 7.57 -9.12 8.72
N MET A 95 8.57 -8.52 9.33
CA MET A 95 9.96 -8.83 9.00
C MET A 95 10.42 -10.03 9.78
N ALA A 96 10.70 -11.11 9.09
CA ALA A 96 11.34 -12.25 9.71
C ALA A 96 12.73 -11.83 10.17
N GLY A 97 13.00 -11.94 11.47
CA GLY A 97 14.28 -11.57 12.03
C GLY A 97 14.48 -10.06 12.21
N GLY A 98 13.42 -9.33 12.08
CA GLY A 98 13.59 -7.89 12.32
C GLY A 98 12.33 -7.14 12.10
#